data_6c5edda1b593e2dac0934276bec0d139
#
_entry.id   6c5edda1b593e2dac0934276bec0d139
#
_cell.length_a   1.000
_cell.length_b   1.000
_cell.length_c   1.000
_cell.angle_alpha   90.00
_cell.angle_beta   90.00
_cell.angle_gamma   90.00
#
_symmetry.space_group_name_H-M   'P 1'
#
loop_
_entity.id
_entity.type
_entity.pdbx_description
1 polymer ?
#
loop_
_entity_poly.entity_id
_entity_poly.type
_entity_poly.pdbx_seq_one_letter_code
_entity_poly.pdbx_strand_id
1 'polypeptide(L)'
;IFNFDDKNEGLLYMGERYTSIAKMTSFAFLKQSNGTFRYIEYGLPSNTTALVTKDNKLRTCIFDASTGIDHAKFIAAAPEPNNAFIYYATEDNRVFYADVSGSNAVVREITDAVLPEGYNEITALKFMIPSTSSKYLGIATYNSSLGKDEGGRIDFYSMPNASSGALAIATHKVNDDETIEMSWKGFGKIVGMDYKP
;
A
#
# COMPACT_ATOMS: atom_id res chain seq x y z
N ILE A 1 -17.69 -14.66 6.84
CA ILE A 1 -17.00 -15.33 7.96
C ILE A 1 -15.95 -16.20 7.32
N PHE A 2 -14.67 -15.92 7.58
CA PHE A 2 -13.60 -16.78 7.14
C PHE A 2 -13.56 -17.99 8.09
N ASN A 3 -13.66 -19.18 7.54
CA ASN A 3 -13.50 -20.39 8.32
C ASN A 3 -12.02 -20.79 8.26
N PHE A 4 -11.32 -20.72 9.37
CA PHE A 4 -9.91 -21.09 9.48
C PHE A 4 -9.81 -22.50 10.07
N ASP A 5 -10.23 -23.50 9.30
CA ASP A 5 -10.29 -24.88 9.75
C ASP A 5 -8.93 -25.60 9.73
N ASP A 6 -7.90 -25.01 9.08
CA ASP A 6 -6.57 -25.56 8.98
C ASP A 6 -5.58 -24.74 9.82
N LYS A 7 -4.79 -25.43 10.65
CA LYS A 7 -3.72 -24.81 11.47
C LYS A 7 -2.63 -24.12 10.63
N ASN A 8 -2.55 -24.42 9.33
CA ASN A 8 -1.61 -23.83 8.39
C ASN A 8 -2.21 -22.65 7.61
N GLU A 9 -3.48 -22.37 7.78
CA GLU A 9 -4.17 -21.24 7.16
C GLU A 9 -4.37 -20.13 8.19
N GLY A 10 -4.31 -18.89 7.76
CA GLY A 10 -4.52 -17.78 8.67
C GLY A 10 -4.59 -16.43 7.98
N LEU A 11 -5.12 -15.47 8.70
CA LEU A 11 -5.12 -14.07 8.31
C LEU A 11 -3.71 -13.50 8.51
N LEU A 12 -3.09 -13.06 7.41
CA LEU A 12 -1.81 -12.38 7.43
C LEU A 12 -1.95 -10.87 7.61
N TYR A 13 -2.87 -10.26 6.86
CA TYR A 13 -3.04 -8.81 6.83
C TYR A 13 -4.48 -8.43 6.43
N MET A 14 -4.97 -7.34 7.00
CA MET A 14 -6.20 -6.68 6.55
C MET A 14 -5.95 -5.21 6.31
N GLY A 15 -6.64 -4.63 5.33
CA GLY A 15 -6.52 -3.23 5.01
C GLY A 15 -7.72 -2.72 4.22
N GLU A 16 -7.63 -1.46 3.85
CA GLU A 16 -8.67 -0.73 3.15
C GLU A 16 -8.14 -0.18 1.84
N ARG A 17 -9.02 -0.14 0.86
CA ARG A 17 -8.77 0.46 -0.44
C ARG A 17 -9.85 1.50 -0.71
N TYR A 18 -9.46 2.68 -1.10
CA TYR A 18 -10.41 3.69 -1.58
C TYR A 18 -10.89 3.34 -3.00
N THR A 19 -12.20 3.31 -3.20
CA THR A 19 -12.81 3.16 -4.52
C THR A 19 -13.16 4.52 -5.14
N SER A 20 -13.33 5.51 -4.28
CA SER A 20 -13.50 6.92 -4.63
C SER A 20 -13.19 7.76 -3.39
N ILE A 21 -13.25 9.08 -3.49
CA ILE A 21 -13.08 9.99 -2.33
C ILE A 21 -14.01 9.64 -1.15
N ALA A 22 -15.14 8.99 -1.42
CA ALA A 22 -16.17 8.69 -0.41
C ALA A 22 -16.47 7.20 -0.22
N LYS A 23 -15.75 6.30 -0.91
CA LYS A 23 -16.04 4.86 -0.86
C LYS A 23 -14.78 4.05 -0.61
N MET A 24 -14.89 3.09 0.28
CA MET A 24 -13.84 2.12 0.59
C MET A 24 -14.30 0.70 0.33
N THR A 25 -13.36 -0.16 0.00
CA THR A 25 -13.47 -1.62 0.07
C THR A 25 -12.45 -2.14 1.07
N SER A 26 -12.67 -3.32 1.59
CA SER A 26 -11.72 -3.99 2.46
C SER A 26 -10.99 -5.08 1.67
N PHE A 27 -9.73 -5.29 1.98
CA PHE A 27 -8.97 -6.41 1.47
C PHE A 27 -8.33 -7.21 2.60
N ALA A 28 -8.04 -8.47 2.32
CA ALA A 28 -7.33 -9.35 3.23
C ALA A 28 -6.30 -10.20 2.48
N PHE A 29 -5.23 -10.54 3.16
CA PHE A 29 -4.30 -11.59 2.78
C PHE A 29 -4.46 -12.78 3.69
N LEU A 30 -4.63 -13.95 3.10
CA LEU A 30 -4.79 -15.21 3.80
C LEU A 30 -3.66 -16.15 3.42
N LYS A 31 -2.95 -16.67 4.40
CA LYS A 31 -2.03 -17.79 4.19
C LYS A 31 -2.84 -19.07 3.93
N GLN A 32 -2.42 -19.85 2.94
CA GLN A 32 -3.05 -21.11 2.56
C GLN A 32 -2.17 -22.30 2.96
N SER A 33 -2.77 -23.46 3.15
CA SER A 33 -2.09 -24.70 3.53
C SER A 33 -1.00 -25.15 2.56
N ASN A 34 -1.12 -24.78 1.29
CA ASN A 34 -0.12 -25.06 0.25
C ASN A 34 1.06 -24.09 0.22
N GLY A 35 1.16 -23.16 1.17
CA GLY A 35 2.24 -22.15 1.27
C GLY A 35 2.08 -20.94 0.37
N THR A 36 0.98 -20.83 -0.39
CA THR A 36 0.66 -19.61 -1.13
C THR A 36 -0.13 -18.63 -0.26
N PHE A 37 -0.29 -17.39 -0.75
CA PHE A 37 -1.08 -16.37 -0.07
C PHE A 37 -2.17 -15.89 -1.01
N ARG A 38 -3.38 -15.77 -0.47
CA ARG A 38 -4.54 -15.30 -1.22
C ARG A 38 -4.88 -13.87 -0.83
N TYR A 39 -4.80 -12.96 -1.80
CA TYR A 39 -5.40 -11.64 -1.72
C TYR A 39 -6.89 -11.74 -2.06
N ILE A 40 -7.73 -11.15 -1.24
CA ILE A 40 -9.17 -11.09 -1.43
C ILE A 40 -9.63 -9.66 -1.18
N GLU A 41 -10.41 -9.12 -2.10
CA GLU A 41 -11.02 -7.81 -1.98
C GLU A 41 -12.54 -7.93 -1.95
N TYR A 42 -13.16 -7.26 -0.97
CA TYR A 42 -14.59 -7.25 -0.78
C TYR A 42 -15.14 -5.84 -0.90
N GLY A 43 -16.20 -5.67 -1.71
CA GLY A 43 -16.99 -4.45 -1.77
C GLY A 43 -18.21 -4.54 -0.86
N LEU A 44 -18.58 -3.43 -0.24
CA LEU A 44 -19.90 -3.30 0.35
C LEU A 44 -20.90 -2.95 -0.74
N PRO A 45 -22.04 -3.65 -0.83
CA PRO A 45 -23.11 -3.27 -1.73
C PRO A 45 -23.58 -1.85 -1.38
N SER A 46 -23.89 -1.06 -2.39
CA SER A 46 -24.21 0.36 -2.26
C SER A 46 -25.44 0.70 -1.41
N ASN A 47 -26.19 -0.30 -0.95
CA ASN A 47 -27.48 -0.13 -0.28
C ASN A 47 -27.60 -0.80 1.06
N THR A 48 -26.54 -1.30 1.71
CA THR A 48 -26.82 -2.21 2.83
C THR A 48 -25.90 -2.07 4.03
N THR A 49 -26.55 -2.18 5.17
CA THR A 49 -26.08 -2.76 6.41
C THR A 49 -25.77 -4.27 6.29
N ALA A 50 -25.72 -4.84 5.09
CA ALA A 50 -25.47 -6.25 4.88
C ALA A 50 -24.03 -6.61 5.20
N LEU A 51 -23.86 -7.68 5.93
CA LEU A 51 -22.57 -8.33 6.18
C LEU A 51 -21.90 -8.65 4.82
N VAL A 52 -20.61 -8.43 4.75
CA VAL A 52 -19.81 -8.83 3.59
C VAL A 52 -19.95 -10.35 3.40
N THR A 53 -20.44 -10.77 2.26
CA THR A 53 -20.62 -12.19 1.91
C THR A 53 -19.61 -12.57 0.83
N LYS A 54 -19.46 -13.87 0.59
CA LYS A 54 -18.63 -14.37 -0.52
C LYS A 54 -19.03 -13.81 -1.88
N ASP A 55 -20.29 -13.41 -2.01
CA ASP A 55 -20.85 -12.87 -3.27
C ASP A 55 -20.45 -11.41 -3.51
N ASN A 56 -19.97 -10.72 -2.48
CA ASN A 56 -19.43 -9.36 -2.57
C ASN A 56 -17.91 -9.33 -2.85
N LYS A 57 -17.32 -10.47 -3.18
CA LYS A 57 -15.92 -10.57 -3.55
C LYS A 57 -15.67 -9.87 -4.89
N LEU A 58 -14.95 -8.77 -4.87
CA LEU A 58 -14.62 -7.99 -6.06
C LEU A 58 -13.44 -8.59 -6.83
N ARG A 59 -12.45 -9.07 -6.10
CA ARG A 59 -11.19 -9.54 -6.67
C ARG A 59 -10.57 -10.63 -5.81
N THR A 60 -9.93 -11.58 -6.45
CA THR A 60 -9.08 -12.56 -5.77
C THR A 60 -7.84 -12.82 -6.60
N CYS A 61 -6.69 -12.90 -5.94
CA CYS A 61 -5.40 -13.10 -6.58
C CYS A 61 -4.51 -13.97 -5.69
N ILE A 62 -3.72 -14.84 -6.28
CA ILE A 62 -2.78 -15.72 -5.56
C ILE A 62 -1.37 -15.13 -5.65
N PHE A 63 -0.70 -15.05 -4.52
CA PHE A 63 0.71 -14.72 -4.39
C PHE A 63 1.49 -16.00 -4.12
N ASP A 64 2.55 -16.20 -4.88
CA ASP A 64 3.52 -17.24 -4.61
C ASP A 64 4.35 -16.91 -3.36
N ALA A 65 4.83 -17.92 -2.65
CA ALA A 65 5.67 -17.75 -1.47
C ALA A 65 6.98 -16.98 -1.75
N SER A 66 7.49 -17.06 -2.98
CA SER A 66 8.71 -16.35 -3.39
C SER A 66 8.53 -14.83 -3.49
N THR A 67 7.31 -14.31 -3.40
CA THR A 67 7.02 -12.87 -3.49
C THR A 67 7.39 -12.09 -2.23
N GLY A 68 7.68 -12.77 -1.11
CA GLY A 68 7.99 -12.14 0.16
C GLY A 68 6.81 -11.42 0.83
N ILE A 69 5.59 -11.67 0.38
CA ILE A 69 4.39 -11.05 0.94
C ILE A 69 4.14 -11.42 2.40
N ASP A 70 4.63 -12.58 2.83
CA ASP A 70 4.58 -13.03 4.22
C ASP A 70 5.48 -12.22 5.17
N HIS A 71 6.46 -11.51 4.64
CA HIS A 71 7.31 -10.57 5.35
C HIS A 71 6.83 -9.11 5.23
N ALA A 72 5.63 -8.89 4.67
CA ALA A 72 5.08 -7.56 4.53
C ALA A 72 4.75 -6.95 5.89
N LYS A 73 5.35 -5.80 6.16
CA LYS A 73 5.10 -4.96 7.32
C LYS A 73 3.97 -3.97 7.07
N PHE A 74 3.92 -3.43 5.86
CA PHE A 74 2.90 -2.48 5.41
C PHE A 74 2.41 -2.84 4.02
N ILE A 75 1.10 -2.69 3.79
CA ILE A 75 0.46 -2.91 2.50
C ILE A 75 -0.47 -1.74 2.20
N ALA A 76 -0.32 -1.17 1.01
CA ALA A 76 -1.17 -0.11 0.49
C ALA A 76 -1.77 -0.51 -0.84
N ALA A 77 -3.09 -0.63 -0.89
CA ALA A 77 -3.82 -0.92 -2.13
C ALA A 77 -4.12 0.36 -2.90
N ALA A 78 -3.82 0.37 -4.19
CA ALA A 78 -4.07 1.51 -5.04
C ALA A 78 -5.57 1.82 -5.14
N PRO A 79 -5.95 3.11 -5.20
CA PRO A 79 -7.34 3.50 -5.29
C PRO A 79 -8.01 3.04 -6.60
N GLU A 80 -9.23 2.52 -6.47
CA GLU A 80 -10.12 2.21 -7.60
C GLU A 80 -10.68 3.50 -8.27
N PRO A 81 -11.34 3.38 -9.47
CA PRO A 81 -11.76 2.11 -10.09
C PRO A 81 -10.74 1.46 -11.03
N ASN A 82 -9.69 2.14 -11.45
CA ASN A 82 -8.89 1.70 -12.60
C ASN A 82 -7.55 1.06 -12.24
N ASN A 83 -7.25 0.92 -10.96
CA ASN A 83 -5.95 0.44 -10.49
C ASN A 83 -6.09 -0.90 -9.76
N ALA A 84 -5.58 -1.95 -10.38
CA ALA A 84 -5.56 -3.29 -9.81
C ALA A 84 -4.17 -3.65 -9.32
N PHE A 85 -3.57 -2.81 -8.49
CA PHE A 85 -2.26 -3.07 -7.92
C PHE A 85 -2.17 -2.65 -6.46
N ILE A 86 -1.19 -3.21 -5.78
CA ILE A 86 -0.80 -2.86 -4.41
C ILE A 86 0.69 -2.58 -4.35
N TYR A 87 1.10 -1.82 -3.35
CA TYR A 87 2.48 -1.76 -2.88
C TYR A 87 2.59 -2.36 -1.50
N TYR A 88 3.67 -3.04 -1.21
CA TYR A 88 3.95 -3.51 0.14
C TYR A 88 5.43 -3.29 0.49
N ALA A 89 5.67 -2.99 1.75
CA ALA A 89 7.00 -2.87 2.30
C ALA A 89 7.27 -4.03 3.26
N THR A 90 8.43 -4.64 3.15
CA THR A 90 8.85 -5.78 3.96
C THR A 90 9.64 -5.36 5.20
N GLU A 91 9.84 -6.29 6.13
CA GLU A 91 10.58 -6.08 7.36
C GLU A 91 12.04 -5.66 7.13
N ASP A 92 12.63 -6.07 6.01
CA ASP A 92 13.97 -5.70 5.56
C ASP A 92 13.99 -4.38 4.75
N ASN A 93 12.90 -3.60 4.81
CA ASN A 93 12.77 -2.28 4.20
C ASN A 93 12.84 -2.25 2.66
N ARG A 94 12.42 -3.31 2.01
CA ARG A 94 12.25 -3.37 0.56
C ARG A 94 10.81 -3.03 0.20
N VAL A 95 10.59 -2.38 -0.94
CA VAL A 95 9.25 -2.10 -1.46
C VAL A 95 9.00 -2.88 -2.73
N PHE A 96 7.81 -3.45 -2.80
CA PHE A 96 7.34 -4.24 -3.92
C PHE A 96 6.05 -3.66 -4.49
N TYR A 97 5.94 -3.76 -5.79
CA TYR A 97 4.71 -3.57 -6.54
C TYR A 97 4.13 -4.93 -6.90
N ALA A 98 2.83 -5.06 -6.82
CA ALA A 98 2.12 -6.25 -7.29
C ALA A 98 0.88 -5.85 -8.11
N ASP A 99 0.82 -6.32 -9.35
CA ASP A 99 -0.40 -6.31 -10.15
C ASP A 99 -1.29 -7.48 -9.69
N VAL A 100 -2.50 -7.15 -9.23
CA VAL A 100 -3.49 -8.11 -8.72
C VAL A 100 -4.72 -8.20 -9.62
N SER A 101 -4.62 -7.78 -10.86
CA SER A 101 -5.71 -7.84 -11.84
C SER A 101 -6.01 -9.27 -12.31
N GLY A 102 -5.02 -10.12 -12.32
CA GLY A 102 -5.12 -11.52 -12.74
C GLY A 102 -5.39 -12.49 -11.59
N SER A 103 -5.45 -13.78 -11.92
CA SER A 103 -5.60 -14.85 -10.92
C SER A 103 -4.32 -15.08 -10.11
N ASN A 104 -3.16 -14.74 -10.66
CA ASN A 104 -1.87 -14.76 -9.99
C ASN A 104 -1.26 -13.37 -10.01
N ALA A 105 -0.64 -12.98 -8.90
CA ALA A 105 0.02 -11.69 -8.78
C ALA A 105 1.30 -11.65 -9.63
N VAL A 106 1.51 -10.53 -10.31
CA VAL A 106 2.79 -10.21 -10.95
C VAL A 106 3.53 -9.23 -10.04
N VAL A 107 4.57 -9.71 -9.38
CA VAL A 107 5.31 -8.97 -8.36
C VAL A 107 6.67 -8.53 -8.89
N ARG A 108 7.08 -7.31 -8.52
CA ARG A 108 8.43 -6.80 -8.79
C ARG A 108 8.90 -5.88 -7.68
N GLU A 109 10.18 -5.91 -7.40
CA GLU A 109 10.79 -4.99 -6.46
C GLU A 109 10.91 -3.60 -7.09
N ILE A 110 10.66 -2.57 -6.29
CA ILE A 110 10.88 -1.16 -6.66
C ILE A 110 12.19 -0.72 -6.02
N THR A 111 13.22 -0.55 -6.84
CA THR A 111 14.58 -0.21 -6.39
C THR A 111 14.86 1.29 -6.37
N ASP A 112 14.09 2.09 -7.12
CA ASP A 112 14.45 3.45 -7.48
C ASP A 112 14.06 4.52 -6.46
N ALA A 113 13.31 4.19 -5.40
CA ALA A 113 12.65 5.27 -4.66
C ALA A 113 12.51 5.07 -3.16
N VAL A 114 13.17 4.10 -2.54
CA VAL A 114 12.59 3.58 -1.32
C VAL A 114 13.14 4.17 -0.03
N LEU A 115 14.45 4.31 0.05
CA LEU A 115 15.08 4.87 1.24
C LEU A 115 15.97 6.06 0.83
N PRO A 116 15.58 7.28 1.24
CA PRO A 116 16.47 8.43 1.07
C PRO A 116 17.79 8.19 1.80
N GLU A 117 18.84 8.84 1.32
CA GLU A 117 20.18 8.69 1.90
C GLU A 117 20.16 8.95 3.43
N GLY A 118 20.76 8.03 4.18
CA GLY A 118 20.80 8.05 5.65
C GLY A 118 19.54 7.52 6.35
N TYR A 119 18.45 7.30 5.64
CA TYR A 119 17.23 6.69 6.22
C TYR A 119 17.28 5.17 6.06
N ASN A 120 17.07 4.45 7.14
CA ASN A 120 17.30 3.00 7.18
C ASN A 120 16.08 2.17 7.61
N GLU A 121 14.94 2.81 7.83
CA GLU A 121 13.71 2.13 8.23
C GLU A 121 12.50 2.72 7.52
N ILE A 122 11.64 1.87 6.92
CA ILE A 122 10.30 2.25 6.49
C ILE A 122 9.37 2.08 7.69
N THR A 123 8.62 3.12 8.02
CA THR A 123 7.77 3.16 9.21
C THR A 123 6.28 3.26 8.92
N ALA A 124 5.89 3.66 7.72
CA ALA A 124 4.52 3.61 7.24
C ALA A 124 4.43 3.67 5.72
N LEU A 125 3.32 3.17 5.18
CA LEU A 125 2.99 3.17 3.76
C LEU A 125 1.47 3.40 3.60
N LYS A 126 1.07 4.41 2.83
CA LYS A 126 -0.36 4.71 2.62
C LYS A 126 -0.62 5.39 1.29
N PHE A 127 -1.69 4.98 0.59
CA PHE A 127 -2.23 5.77 -0.50
C PHE A 127 -3.08 6.94 0.00
N MET A 128 -2.96 8.07 -0.69
CA MET A 128 -3.73 9.29 -0.46
C MET A 128 -4.34 9.78 -1.76
N ILE A 129 -5.58 10.28 -1.68
CA ILE A 129 -6.34 10.81 -2.82
C ILE A 129 -6.80 12.23 -2.47
N PRO A 130 -5.91 13.22 -2.48
CA PRO A 130 -6.29 14.59 -2.13
C PRO A 130 -7.27 15.23 -3.11
N SER A 131 -7.40 14.66 -4.32
CA SER A 131 -8.41 15.05 -5.30
C SER A 131 -8.72 13.89 -6.24
N THR A 132 -9.73 14.03 -7.07
CA THR A 132 -10.09 13.03 -8.09
C THR A 132 -8.98 12.78 -9.12
N SER A 133 -8.11 13.76 -9.32
CA SER A 133 -7.02 13.71 -10.29
C SER A 133 -5.65 13.41 -9.67
N SER A 134 -5.52 13.48 -8.34
CA SER A 134 -4.24 13.34 -7.66
C SER A 134 -4.25 12.12 -6.74
N LYS A 135 -3.33 11.20 -6.99
CA LYS A 135 -3.15 9.97 -6.21
C LYS A 135 -1.67 9.84 -5.87
N TYR A 136 -1.37 9.73 -4.59
CA TYR A 136 0.00 9.63 -4.12
C TYR A 136 0.17 8.41 -3.21
N LEU A 137 1.34 7.77 -3.30
CA LEU A 137 1.81 6.82 -2.32
C LEU A 137 2.71 7.56 -1.34
N GLY A 138 2.29 7.68 -0.09
CA GLY A 138 3.11 8.20 0.99
C GLY A 138 3.97 7.08 1.58
N ILE A 139 5.27 7.33 1.70
CA ILE A 139 6.22 6.45 2.37
C ILE A 139 6.86 7.24 3.51
N ALA A 140 6.66 6.80 4.73
CA ALA A 140 7.37 7.33 5.88
C ALA A 140 8.62 6.52 6.16
N THR A 141 9.72 7.24 6.41
CA THR A 141 11.03 6.65 6.72
C THR A 141 11.61 7.25 7.99
N TYR A 142 12.57 6.56 8.59
CA TYR A 142 13.21 7.00 9.82
C TYR A 142 14.71 6.82 9.76
N ASN A 143 15.44 7.85 10.24
CA ASN A 143 16.86 7.83 10.47
C ASN A 143 17.14 7.94 11.98
N SER A 144 17.54 6.84 12.60
CA SER A 144 17.79 6.78 14.04
C SER A 144 18.98 7.61 14.50
N SER A 145 19.87 8.02 13.59
CA SER A 145 21.05 8.82 13.92
C SER A 145 20.77 10.32 14.08
N LEU A 146 19.61 10.80 13.60
CA LEU A 146 19.22 12.22 13.70
C LEU A 146 18.51 12.59 15.01
N GLY A 147 18.39 11.65 15.93
CA GLY A 147 17.65 11.89 17.17
C GLY A 147 16.16 11.58 17.04
N LYS A 148 15.51 11.38 18.20
CA LYS A 148 14.13 10.88 18.24
C LYS A 148 13.07 11.80 17.64
N ASP A 149 13.33 13.10 17.66
CA ASP A 149 12.36 14.13 17.26
C ASP A 149 12.62 14.69 15.85
N GLU A 150 13.72 14.29 15.19
CA GLU A 150 14.14 14.83 13.89
C GLU A 150 14.36 13.76 12.80
N GLY A 151 14.40 12.49 13.19
CA GLY A 151 14.70 11.37 12.28
C GLY A 151 13.57 10.98 11.33
N GLY A 152 12.36 11.48 11.51
CA GLY A 152 11.21 11.14 10.69
C GLY A 152 11.14 11.95 9.40
N ARG A 153 10.75 11.27 8.32
CA ARG A 153 10.55 11.86 7.00
C ARG A 153 9.35 11.20 6.31
N ILE A 154 8.61 11.97 5.52
CA ILE A 154 7.56 11.49 4.61
C ILE A 154 7.88 11.98 3.21
N ASP A 155 7.88 11.07 2.26
CA ASP A 155 7.93 11.36 0.82
C ASP A 155 6.64 10.90 0.16
N PHE A 156 6.09 11.73 -0.73
CA PHE A 156 4.94 11.37 -1.54
C PHE A 156 5.38 11.09 -2.97
N TYR A 157 4.93 9.96 -3.48
CA TYR A 157 5.28 9.48 -4.81
C TYR A 157 4.07 9.48 -5.73
N SER A 158 4.23 10.00 -6.93
CA SER A 158 3.33 9.76 -8.04
C SER A 158 3.69 8.45 -8.74
N MET A 159 2.74 7.91 -9.47
CA MET A 159 2.91 6.68 -10.25
C MET A 159 2.76 7.02 -11.74
N PRO A 160 3.84 7.45 -12.40
CA PRO A 160 3.78 7.89 -13.81
C PRO A 160 3.36 6.79 -14.76
N ASN A 161 3.58 5.52 -14.36
CA ASN A 161 3.16 4.36 -15.12
C ASN A 161 2.70 3.25 -14.16
N ALA A 162 1.38 3.10 -14.04
CA ALA A 162 0.78 2.09 -13.15
C ALA A 162 1.16 0.65 -13.54
N SER A 163 1.41 0.36 -14.81
CA SER A 163 1.77 -1.01 -15.25
C SER A 163 3.21 -1.38 -14.94
N SER A 164 4.11 -0.41 -14.80
CA SER A 164 5.50 -0.65 -14.40
C SER A 164 5.71 -0.64 -12.90
N GLY A 165 4.80 -0.04 -12.14
CA GLY A 165 4.95 0.18 -10.71
C GLY A 165 5.99 1.26 -10.37
N ALA A 166 6.57 1.94 -11.36
CA ALA A 166 7.58 2.97 -11.13
C ALA A 166 7.04 4.10 -10.26
N LEU A 167 7.85 4.54 -9.31
CA LEU A 167 7.57 5.65 -8.42
C LEU A 167 8.44 6.85 -8.78
N ALA A 168 7.88 8.04 -8.69
CA ALA A 168 8.60 9.29 -8.83
C ALA A 168 8.17 10.25 -7.71
N ILE A 169 9.10 10.98 -7.11
CA ILE A 169 8.77 12.00 -6.11
C ILE A 169 7.74 12.95 -6.71
N ALA A 170 6.62 13.08 -6.03
CA ALA A 170 5.58 13.99 -6.44
C ALA A 170 6.04 15.44 -6.23
N THR A 171 5.59 16.33 -7.09
CA THR A 171 5.93 17.74 -7.00
C THR A 171 4.68 18.59 -6.86
N HIS A 172 4.83 19.73 -6.20
CA HIS A 172 3.81 20.74 -6.07
C HIS A 172 4.30 22.05 -6.67
N LYS A 173 3.48 22.66 -7.53
CA LYS A 173 3.76 23.96 -8.12
C LYS A 173 3.41 25.04 -7.11
N VAL A 174 4.39 25.83 -6.69
CA VAL A 174 4.21 26.94 -5.74
C VAL A 174 3.82 28.22 -6.47
N ASN A 175 4.49 28.49 -7.59
CA ASN A 175 4.20 29.59 -8.51
C ASN A 175 4.58 29.18 -9.94
N ASP A 176 4.54 30.10 -10.91
CA ASP A 176 4.80 29.76 -12.31
C ASP A 176 6.20 29.25 -12.58
N ASP A 177 7.18 29.68 -11.80
CA ASP A 177 8.59 29.37 -11.97
C ASP A 177 9.15 28.39 -10.93
N GLU A 178 8.38 28.04 -9.89
CA GLU A 178 8.84 27.25 -8.77
C GLU A 178 8.01 25.98 -8.54
N THR A 179 8.69 24.86 -8.53
CA THR A 179 8.14 23.55 -8.21
C THR A 179 8.96 22.92 -7.09
N ILE A 180 8.29 22.49 -6.04
CA ILE A 180 8.93 21.81 -4.89
C ILE A 180 8.55 20.34 -4.83
N GLU A 181 9.45 19.49 -4.34
CA GLU A 181 9.16 18.10 -4.04
C GLU A 181 8.22 17.99 -2.83
N MET A 182 7.30 17.04 -2.92
CA MET A 182 6.39 16.70 -1.82
C MET A 182 7.10 15.78 -0.83
N SER A 183 8.05 16.35 -0.10
CA SER A 183 8.93 15.68 0.84
C SER A 183 9.06 16.53 2.11
N TRP A 184 8.77 15.94 3.26
CA TRP A 184 8.84 16.61 4.56
C TRP A 184 9.70 15.81 5.52
N LYS A 185 10.54 16.49 6.28
CA LYS A 185 11.48 15.94 7.26
C LYS A 185 11.50 16.76 8.54
N GLY A 186 12.16 16.25 9.57
CA GLY A 186 12.27 16.93 10.87
C GLY A 186 11.08 16.61 11.79
N PHE A 187 10.58 15.38 11.71
CA PHE A 187 9.59 14.82 12.61
C PHE A 187 10.20 13.78 13.54
N GLY A 188 9.51 13.44 14.60
CA GLY A 188 9.74 12.20 15.32
C GLY A 188 9.45 10.98 14.45
N LYS A 189 9.72 9.78 14.95
CA LYS A 189 9.42 8.54 14.23
C LYS A 189 7.92 8.45 13.94
N ILE A 190 7.57 8.41 12.66
CA ILE A 190 6.19 8.30 12.20
C ILE A 190 5.79 6.83 12.26
N VAL A 191 4.86 6.48 13.14
CA VAL A 191 4.45 5.09 13.39
C VAL A 191 3.18 4.68 12.62
N GLY A 192 2.60 5.58 11.87
CA GLY A 192 1.44 5.31 11.02
C GLY A 192 1.01 6.55 10.25
N MET A 193 0.33 6.33 9.16
CA MET A 193 -0.31 7.36 8.35
C MET A 193 -1.75 6.97 8.10
N ASP A 194 -2.64 7.92 8.21
CA ASP A 194 -4.01 7.76 7.77
C ASP A 194 -4.43 8.94 6.92
N TYR A 195 -5.43 8.73 6.08
CA TYR A 195 -5.96 9.72 5.20
C TYR A 195 -7.48 9.73 5.30
N LYS A 196 -8.02 10.90 5.64
CA LYS A 196 -9.46 11.14 5.59
C LYS A 196 -9.75 12.01 4.38
N PRO A 197 -10.50 11.50 3.39
CA PRO A 197 -10.88 12.25 2.21
C PRO A 197 -11.86 13.38 2.55
#